data_108a6f7632a19f13f8ec463a6f063bd1
#
_entry.id   108a6f7632a19f13f8ec463a6f063bd1
#
_cell.length_a   1.000
_cell.length_b   1.000
_cell.length_c   1.000
_cell.angle_alpha   90.00
_cell.angle_beta   90.00
_cell.angle_gamma   90.00
#
_symmetry.space_group_name_H-M   'P 1'
#
loop_
_entity.id
_entity.type
_entity.pdbx_description
1 polymer ?
#
loop_
_entity_poly.entity_id
_entity_poly.type
_entity_poly.pdbx_seq_one_letter_code
_entity_poly.pdbx_strand_id
1 'polypeptide(L)'
;MLAKGTAYEAMHRYDSAYFYQRKYKPGIEEAESFKRHIDGLLSRSYRNEISLEYLQGRYGEEDVITSVASASYIRKNAYNLFTGRINYAGRDGSTSGGDPEDQVSGGVGLQLQGGWEHRFSRKWAGTLTAAWANKYFPKITVGLQAAYEADNGLSLDIHAMYRRISTYSKTFRWDDSYGEGGWVFNGWDRSNHNLFSAGLGLSKVWNQILVGGKADAYLLSSRFYVNASAQLKYYPLEDGRTNITVTGAVGTAPEADMIDYAMPSSFDRLNTMVGLGGTYMFNSHLSGGVMGTWHTFYTQLNNRTGTRTKYVENIDTRYKNLYNVYLQLFIHF
;
A
#
# COMPACT_ATOMS: atom_id res chain seq x y z
N MET A 1 7.65 -3.31 -39.93
CA MET A 1 6.49 -3.37 -39.04
C MET A 1 6.94 -3.59 -37.60
N LEU A 2 7.80 -4.56 -37.32
CA LEU A 2 8.32 -4.84 -35.95
C LEU A 2 8.98 -3.60 -35.34
N ALA A 3 9.96 -2.97 -35.99
CA ALA A 3 10.63 -1.77 -35.47
C ALA A 3 9.68 -0.60 -35.14
N LYS A 4 8.58 -0.44 -35.89
CA LYS A 4 7.57 0.57 -35.62
C LYS A 4 6.77 0.18 -34.35
N GLY A 5 6.45 -1.09 -34.21
CA GLY A 5 5.79 -1.62 -33.00
C GLY A 5 6.67 -1.46 -31.76
N THR A 6 7.94 -1.79 -31.83
CA THR A 6 8.92 -1.60 -30.75
C THR A 6 9.07 -0.12 -30.35
N ALA A 7 9.05 0.80 -31.34
CA ALA A 7 9.06 2.23 -31.05
C ALA A 7 7.79 2.69 -30.30
N TYR A 8 6.61 2.16 -30.65
CA TYR A 8 5.38 2.45 -29.89
C TYR A 8 5.38 1.84 -28.48
N GLU A 9 5.95 0.66 -28.31
CA GLU A 9 6.12 0.04 -27.00
C GLU A 9 7.03 0.89 -26.10
N ALA A 10 8.16 1.36 -26.61
CA ALA A 10 9.05 2.29 -25.90
C ALA A 10 8.39 3.63 -25.55
N MET A 11 7.30 3.98 -26.24
CA MET A 11 6.46 5.13 -25.92
C MET A 11 5.27 4.80 -25.01
N HIS A 12 5.21 3.59 -24.45
CA HIS A 12 4.08 3.06 -23.65
C HIS A 12 2.71 3.13 -24.38
N ARG A 13 2.73 3.16 -25.70
CA ARG A 13 1.53 3.10 -26.55
C ARG A 13 1.24 1.66 -26.93
N TYR A 14 0.80 0.88 -25.94
CA TYR A 14 0.65 -0.56 -26.07
C TYR A 14 -0.40 -1.01 -27.09
N ASP A 15 -1.45 -0.23 -27.29
CA ASP A 15 -2.45 -0.40 -28.36
C ASP A 15 -1.81 -0.41 -29.75
N SER A 16 -1.01 0.62 -30.02
CA SER A 16 -0.28 0.77 -31.28
C SER A 16 0.84 -0.28 -31.41
N ALA A 17 1.58 -0.53 -30.33
CA ALA A 17 2.61 -1.57 -30.29
C ALA A 17 2.02 -2.93 -30.66
N TYR A 18 0.94 -3.33 -29.99
CA TYR A 18 0.21 -4.57 -30.29
C TYR A 18 -0.25 -4.64 -31.76
N PHE A 19 -0.87 -3.56 -32.26
CA PHE A 19 -1.37 -3.54 -33.65
C PHE A 19 -0.27 -3.78 -34.70
N TYR A 20 0.94 -3.25 -34.48
CA TYR A 20 2.05 -3.43 -35.41
C TYR A 20 2.79 -4.74 -35.19
N GLN A 21 3.09 -5.12 -33.94
CA GLN A 21 3.92 -6.29 -33.64
C GLN A 21 3.18 -7.61 -33.91
N ARG A 22 1.87 -7.71 -33.66
CA ARG A 22 1.10 -8.94 -33.93
C ARG A 22 1.13 -9.42 -35.37
N LYS A 23 1.54 -8.55 -36.31
CA LYS A 23 1.65 -8.88 -37.74
C LYS A 23 2.98 -9.52 -38.09
N TYR A 24 3.93 -9.53 -37.17
CA TYR A 24 5.21 -10.20 -37.36
C TYR A 24 5.02 -11.71 -37.15
N LYS A 25 5.72 -12.50 -37.98
CA LYS A 25 5.75 -13.95 -37.86
C LYS A 25 7.16 -14.35 -37.43
N PRO A 26 7.37 -14.72 -36.14
CA PRO A 26 8.65 -15.16 -35.64
C PRO A 26 9.04 -16.54 -36.19
N GLY A 27 10.32 -16.90 -36.06
CA GLY A 27 10.78 -18.26 -36.29
C GLY A 27 10.19 -19.24 -35.28
N ILE A 28 10.32 -20.55 -35.54
CA ILE A 28 9.72 -21.60 -34.70
C ILE A 28 10.27 -21.56 -33.26
N GLU A 29 11.55 -21.30 -33.09
CA GLU A 29 12.20 -21.25 -31.78
C GLU A 29 11.75 -20.06 -30.91
N GLU A 30 11.34 -18.96 -31.53
CA GLU A 30 10.92 -17.72 -30.84
C GLU A 30 9.40 -17.61 -30.72
N ALA A 31 8.64 -18.54 -31.30
CA ALA A 31 7.18 -18.39 -31.47
C ALA A 31 6.43 -18.32 -30.13
N GLU A 32 6.87 -19.04 -29.11
CA GLU A 32 6.19 -19.07 -27.81
C GLU A 32 6.52 -17.81 -26.98
N SER A 33 7.76 -17.38 -26.90
CA SER A 33 8.17 -16.14 -26.22
C SER A 33 7.54 -14.92 -26.88
N PHE A 34 7.51 -14.89 -28.22
CA PHE A 34 6.87 -13.84 -28.96
C PHE A 34 5.35 -13.81 -28.76
N LYS A 35 4.70 -14.95 -28.67
CA LYS A 35 3.26 -15.04 -28.34
C LYS A 35 2.98 -14.44 -26.96
N ARG A 36 3.77 -14.80 -25.95
CA ARG A 36 3.66 -14.22 -24.60
C ARG A 36 3.86 -12.72 -24.60
N HIS A 37 4.84 -12.24 -25.35
CA HIS A 37 5.08 -10.80 -25.52
C HIS A 37 3.85 -10.09 -26.13
N ILE A 38 3.27 -10.63 -27.18
CA ILE A 38 2.05 -10.08 -27.82
C ILE A 38 0.85 -10.10 -26.87
N ASP A 39 0.66 -11.17 -26.11
CA ASP A 39 -0.40 -11.26 -25.08
C ASP A 39 -0.16 -10.22 -23.97
N GLY A 40 1.08 -9.97 -23.58
CA GLY A 40 1.46 -8.92 -22.65
C GLY A 40 1.17 -7.51 -23.17
N LEU A 41 1.46 -7.25 -24.45
CA LEU A 41 1.10 -5.98 -25.08
C LEU A 41 -0.42 -5.79 -25.14
N LEU A 42 -1.18 -6.83 -25.48
CA LEU A 42 -2.63 -6.79 -25.47
C LEU A 42 -3.17 -6.50 -24.08
N SER A 43 -2.70 -7.21 -23.06
CA SER A 43 -3.08 -6.99 -21.66
C SER A 43 -2.85 -5.55 -21.21
N ARG A 44 -1.74 -4.93 -21.60
CA ARG A 44 -1.42 -3.53 -21.28
C ARG A 44 -2.19 -2.52 -22.10
N SER A 45 -2.71 -2.93 -23.27
CA SER A 45 -3.48 -2.07 -24.19
C SER A 45 -4.93 -1.88 -23.77
N TYR A 46 -5.49 -2.74 -22.93
CA TYR A 46 -6.85 -2.62 -22.44
C TYR A 46 -7.08 -1.33 -21.69
N ARG A 47 -8.25 -0.73 -21.93
CA ARG A 47 -8.60 0.58 -21.35
C ARG A 47 -9.18 0.47 -19.95
N ASN A 48 -9.73 -0.67 -19.63
CA ASN A 48 -10.39 -0.90 -18.36
C ASN A 48 -9.69 -2.03 -17.61
N GLU A 49 -9.62 -1.88 -16.30
CA GLU A 49 -9.06 -2.90 -15.41
C GLU A 49 -9.88 -2.93 -14.11
N ILE A 50 -10.24 -4.10 -13.67
CA ILE A 50 -10.78 -4.32 -12.33
C ILE A 50 -9.71 -5.05 -11.53
N SER A 51 -9.41 -4.58 -10.32
CA SER A 51 -8.61 -5.35 -9.37
C SER A 51 -9.43 -5.74 -8.15
N LEU A 52 -9.20 -6.96 -7.69
CA LEU A 52 -9.68 -7.47 -6.41
C LEU A 52 -8.45 -7.80 -5.59
N GLU A 53 -8.42 -7.33 -4.36
CA GLU A 53 -7.25 -7.45 -3.50
C GLU A 53 -7.70 -7.88 -2.10
N TYR A 54 -6.89 -8.71 -1.48
CA TYR A 54 -7.10 -9.15 -0.11
C TYR A 54 -5.77 -9.12 0.65
N LEU A 55 -5.75 -8.41 1.76
CA LEU A 55 -4.64 -8.36 2.71
C LEU A 55 -5.08 -9.03 3.99
N GLN A 56 -4.28 -9.93 4.50
CA GLN A 56 -4.39 -10.47 5.85
C GLN A 56 -3.11 -10.19 6.62
N GLY A 57 -3.24 -9.48 7.73
CA GLY A 57 -2.16 -9.21 8.67
C GLY A 57 -2.37 -9.97 9.97
N ARG A 58 -1.30 -10.56 10.50
CA ARG A 58 -1.28 -11.24 11.80
C ARG A 58 -0.15 -10.69 12.66
N TYR A 59 -0.49 -10.26 13.86
CA TYR A 59 0.49 -9.85 14.88
C TYR A 59 0.93 -11.06 15.71
N GLY A 60 2.25 -11.30 15.76
CA GLY A 60 2.83 -12.61 16.08
C GLY A 60 2.55 -13.24 17.43
N GLU A 61 2.29 -12.46 18.49
CA GLU A 61 2.13 -13.02 19.85
C GLU A 61 0.68 -12.95 20.35
N GLU A 62 -0.22 -12.22 19.71
CA GLU A 62 -1.55 -11.95 20.29
C GLU A 62 -2.73 -12.36 19.41
N ASP A 63 -2.53 -13.18 18.40
CA ASP A 63 -3.57 -13.68 17.49
C ASP A 63 -4.53 -12.62 16.89
N VAL A 64 -4.10 -11.35 16.90
CA VAL A 64 -4.88 -10.29 16.29
C VAL A 64 -4.74 -10.34 14.78
N ILE A 65 -5.86 -10.53 14.10
CA ILE A 65 -5.93 -10.62 12.66
C ILE A 65 -6.60 -9.35 12.14
N THR A 66 -5.95 -8.73 11.16
CA THR A 66 -6.53 -7.63 10.38
C THR A 66 -6.73 -8.11 8.95
N SER A 67 -7.91 -7.93 8.41
CA SER A 67 -8.25 -8.30 7.03
C SER A 67 -8.72 -7.07 6.29
N VAL A 68 -8.21 -6.88 5.07
CA VAL A 68 -8.66 -5.81 4.17
C VAL A 68 -9.00 -6.40 2.82
N ALA A 69 -10.24 -6.25 2.40
CA ALA A 69 -10.68 -6.54 1.05
C ALA A 69 -10.82 -5.23 0.26
N SER A 70 -10.32 -5.22 -0.95
CA SER A 70 -10.39 -4.04 -1.82
C SER A 70 -10.88 -4.41 -3.20
N ALA A 71 -11.66 -3.52 -3.79
CA ALA A 71 -12.04 -3.60 -5.20
C ALA A 71 -11.73 -2.25 -5.85
N SER A 72 -11.07 -2.26 -7.00
CA SER A 72 -10.82 -1.05 -7.76
C SER A 72 -11.21 -1.19 -9.22
N TYR A 73 -11.58 -0.07 -9.81
CA TYR A 73 -11.80 0.08 -11.24
C TYR A 73 -10.87 1.18 -11.77
N ILE A 74 -10.14 0.84 -12.81
CA ILE A 74 -9.21 1.74 -13.48
C ILE A 74 -9.64 1.91 -14.93
N ARG A 75 -9.75 3.17 -15.37
CA ARG A 75 -9.99 3.52 -16.76
C ARG A 75 -8.84 4.34 -17.29
N LYS A 76 -8.27 3.88 -18.40
CA LYS A 76 -7.10 4.50 -19.06
C LYS A 76 -7.49 5.09 -20.40
N ASN A 77 -6.95 6.24 -20.72
CA ASN A 77 -6.91 6.77 -22.09
C ASN A 77 -5.47 7.24 -22.41
N ALA A 78 -5.26 7.90 -23.55
CA ALA A 78 -3.92 8.29 -23.98
C ALA A 78 -3.19 9.21 -22.97
N TYR A 79 -3.92 10.03 -22.22
CA TYR A 79 -3.36 11.07 -21.35
C TYR A 79 -3.82 10.95 -19.89
N ASN A 80 -4.89 10.23 -19.63
CA ASN A 80 -5.49 10.16 -18.30
C ASN A 80 -5.68 8.73 -17.84
N LEU A 81 -5.49 8.51 -16.54
CA LEU A 81 -5.88 7.32 -15.83
C LEU A 81 -6.76 7.75 -14.66
N PHE A 82 -7.95 7.18 -14.57
CA PHE A 82 -8.89 7.38 -13.47
C PHE A 82 -9.00 6.09 -12.67
N THR A 83 -8.93 6.22 -11.36
CA THR A 83 -9.08 5.10 -10.43
C THR A 83 -10.21 5.39 -9.45
N GLY A 84 -11.10 4.44 -9.27
CA GLY A 84 -12.03 4.39 -8.15
C GLY A 84 -11.75 3.13 -7.34
N ARG A 85 -11.67 3.23 -6.00
CA ARG A 85 -11.37 2.11 -5.12
C ARG A 85 -12.24 2.13 -3.89
N ILE A 86 -12.68 0.97 -3.45
CA ILE A 86 -13.37 0.74 -2.20
C ILE A 86 -12.51 -0.23 -1.38
N ASN A 87 -12.21 0.14 -0.14
CA ASN A 87 -11.51 -0.70 0.81
C ASN A 87 -12.44 -1.01 1.99
N TYR A 88 -12.51 -2.27 2.35
CA TYR A 88 -13.27 -2.78 3.48
C TYR A 88 -12.31 -3.48 4.44
N ALA A 89 -12.16 -2.97 5.64
CA ALA A 89 -11.29 -3.54 6.65
C ALA A 89 -12.11 -4.15 7.79
N GLY A 90 -11.77 -5.36 8.16
CA GLY A 90 -12.24 -6.02 9.37
C GLY A 90 -11.06 -6.26 10.30
N ARG A 91 -11.24 -6.00 11.59
CA ARG A 91 -10.27 -6.31 12.60
C ARG A 91 -10.93 -7.18 13.65
N ASP A 92 -10.34 -8.33 13.88
CA ASP A 92 -10.67 -9.18 15.00
C ASP A 92 -9.95 -8.61 16.23
N GLY A 93 -10.68 -7.96 17.09
CA GLY A 93 -10.15 -7.27 18.26
C GLY A 93 -10.66 -7.86 19.55
N SER A 94 -11.25 -9.04 19.49
CA SER A 94 -11.63 -9.75 20.67
C SER A 94 -10.62 -10.84 20.97
N THR A 95 -9.83 -10.66 22.00
CA THR A 95 -9.55 -11.81 22.84
C THR A 95 -10.90 -12.38 23.24
N SER A 96 -11.18 -13.57 22.80
CA SER A 96 -12.40 -14.30 23.07
C SER A 96 -12.55 -14.48 24.59
N GLY A 97 -13.36 -13.66 25.20
CA GLY A 97 -13.63 -13.78 26.62
C GLY A 97 -13.87 -12.48 27.37
N GLY A 98 -13.80 -11.43 26.69
CA GLY A 98 -13.90 -10.45 27.17
C GLY A 98 -14.24 -9.31 28.01
N ASP A 99 -13.24 -8.88 28.70
CA ASP A 99 -13.33 -7.61 29.40
C ASP A 99 -13.41 -6.47 28.38
N PRO A 100 -14.31 -5.47 28.61
CA PRO A 100 -14.40 -4.29 27.73
C PRO A 100 -13.06 -3.56 27.54
N GLU A 101 -12.11 -3.77 28.44
CA GLU A 101 -10.75 -3.23 28.37
C GLU A 101 -9.93 -3.83 27.24
N ASP A 102 -10.15 -5.09 26.90
CA ASP A 102 -9.41 -5.82 25.89
C ASP A 102 -10.04 -5.70 24.49
N GLN A 103 -11.22 -5.13 24.40
CA GLN A 103 -11.86 -4.79 23.14
C GLN A 103 -11.16 -3.58 22.51
N VAL A 104 -9.98 -3.80 22.01
CA VAL A 104 -9.39 -2.87 21.04
C VAL A 104 -10.46 -2.65 19.97
N SER A 105 -10.75 -1.41 19.66
CA SER A 105 -11.78 -0.94 18.73
C SER A 105 -11.98 -1.87 17.50
N GLY A 106 -12.46 -3.09 17.78
CA GLY A 106 -12.86 -4.07 16.78
C GLY A 106 -13.97 -3.50 15.91
N GLY A 107 -14.18 -4.02 14.74
CA GLY A 107 -15.27 -3.63 13.86
C GLY A 107 -14.85 -3.49 12.43
N VAL A 108 -15.65 -2.77 11.68
CA VAL A 108 -15.54 -2.63 10.25
C VAL A 108 -15.19 -1.20 9.87
N GLY A 109 -14.18 -1.05 9.01
CA GLY A 109 -13.82 0.21 8.36
C GLY A 109 -14.17 0.17 6.87
N LEU A 110 -14.60 1.30 6.34
CA LEU A 110 -14.85 1.50 4.92
C LEU A 110 -14.10 2.74 4.46
N GLN A 111 -13.43 2.64 3.30
CA GLN A 111 -12.79 3.76 2.63
C GLN A 111 -13.19 3.81 1.16
N LEU A 112 -13.51 5.00 0.69
CA LEU A 112 -13.70 5.33 -0.71
C LEU A 112 -12.50 6.17 -1.16
N GLN A 113 -11.86 5.77 -2.25
CA GLN A 113 -10.69 6.44 -2.80
C GLN A 113 -10.90 6.72 -4.28
N GLY A 114 -10.48 7.89 -4.73
CA GLY A 114 -10.41 8.29 -6.12
C GLY A 114 -9.00 8.72 -6.48
N GLY A 115 -8.60 8.48 -7.71
CA GLY A 115 -7.33 8.90 -8.27
C GLY A 115 -7.48 9.41 -9.70
N TRP A 116 -6.70 10.41 -10.03
CA TRP A 116 -6.56 10.93 -11.38
C TRP A 116 -5.10 11.18 -11.67
N GLU A 117 -4.58 10.48 -12.68
CA GLU A 117 -3.26 10.73 -13.26
C GLU A 117 -3.43 11.41 -14.61
N HIS A 118 -2.65 12.46 -14.84
CA HIS A 118 -2.58 13.14 -16.12
C HIS A 118 -1.14 13.14 -16.65
N ARG A 119 -0.98 12.72 -17.89
CA ARG A 119 0.29 12.71 -18.59
C ARG A 119 0.42 13.99 -19.40
N PHE A 120 1.17 14.96 -18.87
CA PHE A 120 1.39 16.28 -19.49
C PHE A 120 2.27 16.19 -20.73
N SER A 121 3.19 15.24 -20.74
CA SER A 121 4.10 14.99 -21.85
C SER A 121 4.52 13.51 -21.88
N ARG A 122 5.38 13.16 -22.82
CA ARG A 122 5.97 11.81 -22.87
C ARG A 122 6.74 11.44 -21.60
N LYS A 123 7.34 12.45 -20.93
CA LYS A 123 8.24 12.26 -19.78
C LYS A 123 7.62 12.64 -18.44
N TRP A 124 6.55 13.42 -18.43
CA TRP A 124 5.98 13.97 -17.22
C TRP A 124 4.54 13.51 -17.00
N ALA A 125 4.26 13.03 -15.81
CA ALA A 125 2.91 12.75 -15.34
C ALA A 125 2.70 13.36 -13.95
N GLY A 126 1.45 13.69 -13.65
CA GLY A 126 1.04 14.14 -12.32
C GLY A 126 -0.16 13.34 -11.85
N THR A 127 -0.21 13.02 -10.57
CA THR A 127 -1.30 12.25 -9.96
C THR A 127 -1.89 13.03 -8.81
N LEU A 128 -3.22 13.07 -8.76
CA LEU A 128 -4.00 13.54 -7.63
C LEU A 128 -4.76 12.35 -7.06
N THR A 129 -4.70 12.16 -5.74
CA THR A 129 -5.48 11.15 -5.03
C THR A 129 -6.28 11.80 -3.90
N ALA A 130 -7.48 11.30 -3.67
CA ALA A 130 -8.31 11.69 -2.54
C ALA A 130 -9.02 10.46 -1.98
N ALA A 131 -9.16 10.38 -0.66
CA ALA A 131 -9.95 9.35 -0.01
C ALA A 131 -10.71 9.91 1.19
N TRP A 132 -11.85 9.28 1.44
CA TRP A 132 -12.65 9.49 2.63
C TRP A 132 -12.99 8.15 3.28
N ALA A 133 -12.91 8.10 4.61
CA ALA A 133 -13.10 6.86 5.34
C ALA A 133 -13.68 7.06 6.73
N ASN A 134 -14.06 5.91 7.32
CA ASN A 134 -14.41 5.80 8.73
C ASN A 134 -13.41 4.87 9.46
N LYS A 135 -13.45 4.90 10.77
CA LYS A 135 -12.70 4.01 11.71
C LYS A 135 -11.21 3.84 11.36
N TYR A 136 -10.77 2.65 10.94
CA TYR A 136 -9.35 2.25 10.82
C TYR A 136 -8.56 3.00 9.77
N PHE A 137 -9.23 3.46 8.75
CA PHE A 137 -8.60 4.22 7.69
C PHE A 137 -8.48 5.70 8.07
N PRO A 138 -7.52 6.44 7.49
CA PRO A 138 -7.51 7.89 7.60
C PRO A 138 -8.85 8.47 7.17
N LYS A 139 -9.40 9.34 8.02
CA LYS A 139 -10.70 9.96 7.76
C LYS A 139 -10.73 10.73 6.43
N ILE A 140 -9.62 11.38 6.13
CA ILE A 140 -9.39 12.10 4.88
C ILE A 140 -7.95 11.83 4.46
N THR A 141 -7.75 11.56 3.18
CA THR A 141 -6.44 11.50 2.53
C THR A 141 -6.48 12.37 1.29
N VAL A 142 -5.44 13.17 1.07
CA VAL A 142 -5.22 13.93 -0.16
C VAL A 142 -3.75 13.79 -0.52
N GLY A 143 -3.45 13.38 -1.75
CA GLY A 143 -2.09 13.17 -2.22
C GLY A 143 -1.85 13.78 -3.59
N LEU A 144 -0.65 14.27 -3.79
CA LEU A 144 -0.11 14.79 -5.04
C LEU A 144 1.18 14.07 -5.35
N GLN A 145 1.37 13.68 -6.60
CA GLN A 145 2.61 13.09 -7.09
C GLN A 145 2.96 13.67 -8.45
N ALA A 146 4.24 13.92 -8.68
CA ALA A 146 4.81 14.20 -9.98
C ALA A 146 5.83 13.14 -10.32
N ALA A 147 5.76 12.58 -11.52
CA ALA A 147 6.66 11.56 -12.01
C ALA A 147 7.35 12.03 -13.30
N TYR A 148 8.64 11.76 -13.37
CA TYR A 148 9.47 11.99 -14.54
C TYR A 148 10.11 10.69 -15.01
N GLU A 149 10.01 10.40 -16.28
CA GLU A 149 10.59 9.22 -16.93
C GLU A 149 11.56 9.63 -18.03
N ALA A 150 12.82 9.26 -17.86
CA ALA A 150 13.88 9.52 -18.83
C ALA A 150 13.92 8.43 -19.91
N ASP A 151 14.44 8.77 -21.08
CA ASP A 151 14.54 7.83 -22.23
C ASP A 151 15.43 6.61 -21.97
N ASN A 152 16.30 6.67 -20.95
CA ASN A 152 17.20 5.57 -20.55
C ASN A 152 16.60 4.62 -19.50
N GLY A 153 15.30 4.68 -19.25
CA GLY A 153 14.60 3.85 -18.26
C GLY A 153 14.80 4.27 -16.79
N LEU A 154 15.33 5.49 -16.57
CA LEU A 154 15.38 6.08 -15.24
C LEU A 154 14.07 6.80 -14.96
N SER A 155 13.45 6.53 -13.82
CA SER A 155 12.24 7.20 -13.36
C SER A 155 12.48 7.86 -12.01
N LEU A 156 12.01 9.08 -11.87
CA LEU A 156 12.01 9.86 -10.64
C LEU A 156 10.56 10.19 -10.29
N ASP A 157 10.18 10.03 -9.05
CA ASP A 157 8.91 10.51 -8.53
C ASP A 157 9.10 11.36 -7.27
N ILE A 158 8.25 12.36 -7.13
CA ILE A 158 8.16 13.21 -5.93
C ILE A 158 6.70 13.23 -5.53
N HIS A 159 6.42 13.03 -4.25
CA HIS A 159 5.05 13.05 -3.75
C HIS A 159 4.93 13.77 -2.41
N ALA A 160 3.73 14.26 -2.17
CA ALA A 160 3.32 14.83 -0.89
C ALA A 160 1.90 14.34 -0.58
N MET A 161 1.64 14.05 0.68
CA MET A 161 0.35 13.55 1.11
C MET A 161 -0.04 14.10 2.48
N TYR A 162 -1.32 14.42 2.61
CA TYR A 162 -1.97 14.74 3.87
C TYR A 162 -2.94 13.63 4.24
N ARG A 163 -2.89 13.20 5.50
CA ARG A 163 -3.83 12.23 6.08
C ARG A 163 -4.34 12.75 7.43
N ARG A 164 -5.62 12.60 7.68
CA ARG A 164 -6.20 12.79 9.01
C ARG A 164 -6.45 11.43 9.62
N ILE A 165 -5.57 11.01 10.52
CA ILE A 165 -5.62 9.72 11.20
C ILE A 165 -6.30 9.82 12.56
N SER A 166 -6.83 8.72 13.07
CA SER A 166 -7.40 8.62 14.42
C SER A 166 -6.60 7.59 15.22
N THR A 167 -6.29 7.97 16.44
CA THR A 167 -5.72 7.04 17.44
C THR A 167 -6.72 6.84 18.57
N TYR A 168 -6.63 5.69 19.21
CA TYR A 168 -7.50 5.32 20.32
C TYR A 168 -6.64 5.05 21.55
N SER A 169 -7.09 5.54 22.70
CA SER A 169 -6.41 5.37 23.99
C SER A 169 -7.40 4.88 25.02
N LYS A 170 -6.99 3.96 25.90
CA LYS A 170 -7.79 3.53 27.03
C LYS A 170 -7.87 4.66 28.05
N THR A 171 -9.06 4.91 28.60
CA THR A 171 -9.24 5.86 29.71
C THR A 171 -9.64 5.10 30.97
N PHE A 172 -9.09 5.51 32.08
CA PHE A 172 -9.38 4.94 33.40
C PHE A 172 -9.79 6.06 34.35
N ARG A 173 -10.74 5.78 35.21
CA ARG A 173 -11.15 6.66 36.32
C ARG A 173 -10.92 5.97 37.65
N TRP A 174 -10.65 6.76 38.68
CA TRP A 174 -10.61 6.26 40.04
C TRP A 174 -12.04 6.09 40.55
N ASP A 175 -12.35 4.94 41.13
CA ASP A 175 -13.65 4.63 41.72
C ASP A 175 -13.48 4.20 43.18
N ASP A 176 -14.05 5.00 44.08
CA ASP A 176 -13.97 4.78 45.52
C ASP A 176 -15.03 3.76 46.03
N SER A 177 -15.93 3.29 45.19
CA SER A 177 -16.97 2.31 45.54
C SER A 177 -16.42 0.92 45.86
N TYR A 178 -15.17 0.65 45.58
CA TYR A 178 -14.49 -0.63 45.88
C TYR A 178 -13.67 -0.55 47.16
N GLY A 179 -14.21 -0.15 48.25
CA GLY A 179 -13.62 -0.26 49.60
C GLY A 179 -12.20 0.29 49.81
N GLU A 180 -11.27 -0.04 48.98
CA GLU A 180 -9.89 0.48 48.98
C GLU A 180 -9.62 1.47 47.84
N GLY A 181 -10.63 1.76 47.02
CA GLY A 181 -10.50 2.54 45.78
C GLY A 181 -9.73 1.81 44.69
N GLY A 182 -10.09 1.98 43.46
CA GLY A 182 -9.43 1.31 42.32
C GLY A 182 -9.58 2.04 41.03
N TRP A 183 -8.66 1.75 40.07
CA TRP A 183 -8.76 2.25 38.72
C TRP A 183 -9.71 1.37 37.92
N VAL A 184 -10.77 1.95 37.40
CA VAL A 184 -11.78 1.27 36.58
C VAL A 184 -11.71 1.80 35.15
N PHE A 185 -11.81 0.90 34.18
CA PHE A 185 -11.88 1.26 32.77
C PHE A 185 -13.10 2.16 32.51
N ASN A 186 -12.85 3.29 31.85
CA ASN A 186 -13.85 4.33 31.58
C ASN A 186 -14.11 4.54 30.08
N GLY A 187 -13.72 3.55 29.27
CA GLY A 187 -13.93 3.60 27.82
C GLY A 187 -12.70 4.04 27.02
N TRP A 188 -12.94 4.21 25.74
CA TRP A 188 -11.92 4.60 24.77
C TRP A 188 -12.03 6.08 24.40
N ASP A 189 -10.92 6.80 24.48
CA ASP A 189 -10.81 8.15 23.91
C ASP A 189 -10.26 8.11 22.50
N ARG A 190 -10.84 8.90 21.62
CA ARG A 190 -10.44 9.02 20.21
C ARG A 190 -9.81 10.37 19.97
N SER A 191 -8.54 10.36 19.61
CA SER A 191 -7.80 11.55 19.20
C SER A 191 -7.56 11.56 17.69
N ASN A 192 -7.70 12.73 17.06
CA ASN A 192 -7.43 12.91 15.64
C ASN A 192 -6.11 13.66 15.46
N HIS A 193 -5.27 13.16 14.58
CA HIS A 193 -3.97 13.74 14.28
C HIS A 193 -3.84 14.02 12.79
N ASN A 194 -3.08 15.06 12.46
CA ASN A 194 -2.70 15.39 11.09
C ASN A 194 -1.34 14.76 10.79
N LEU A 195 -1.28 13.94 9.76
CA LEU A 195 -0.07 13.34 9.24
C LEU A 195 0.22 13.94 7.88
N PHE A 196 1.35 14.64 7.76
CA PHE A 196 1.89 15.11 6.50
C PHE A 196 3.03 14.20 6.10
N SER A 197 3.12 13.85 4.84
CA SER A 197 4.27 13.13 4.30
C SER A 197 4.71 13.73 3.00
N ALA A 198 6.02 13.66 2.75
CA ALA A 198 6.64 13.99 1.49
C ALA A 198 7.77 13.00 1.23
N GLY A 199 7.99 12.65 -0.03
CA GLY A 199 9.03 11.70 -0.38
C GLY A 199 9.45 11.81 -1.82
N LEU A 200 10.53 11.12 -2.11
CA LEU A 200 11.07 10.97 -3.45
C LEU A 200 11.40 9.50 -3.71
N GLY A 201 11.16 9.08 -4.94
CA GLY A 201 11.49 7.76 -5.43
C GLY A 201 12.38 7.84 -6.65
N LEU A 202 13.27 6.87 -6.78
CA LEU A 202 14.13 6.69 -7.92
C LEU A 202 14.07 5.23 -8.33
N SER A 203 13.85 4.95 -9.61
CA SER A 203 13.92 3.60 -10.13
C SER A 203 14.57 3.55 -11.50
N LYS A 204 15.14 2.40 -11.81
CA LYS A 204 15.75 2.14 -13.11
C LYS A 204 15.46 0.74 -13.59
N VAL A 205 15.15 0.62 -14.85
CA VAL A 205 14.97 -0.65 -15.57
C VAL A 205 16.24 -0.97 -16.35
N TRP A 206 16.78 -2.18 -16.15
CA TRP A 206 17.85 -2.78 -16.93
C TRP A 206 17.37 -4.12 -17.46
N ASN A 207 17.12 -4.20 -18.75
CA ASN A 207 16.56 -5.40 -19.38
C ASN A 207 15.32 -5.92 -18.61
N GLN A 208 15.47 -7.04 -17.93
CA GLN A 208 14.42 -7.73 -17.16
C GLN A 208 14.41 -7.37 -15.67
N ILE A 209 15.27 -6.46 -15.22
CA ILE A 209 15.40 -6.11 -13.80
C ILE A 209 15.02 -4.66 -13.60
N LEU A 210 14.12 -4.40 -12.65
CA LEU A 210 13.85 -3.08 -12.12
C LEU A 210 14.41 -2.99 -10.72
N VAL A 211 15.21 -1.97 -10.46
CA VAL A 211 15.68 -1.59 -9.12
C VAL A 211 15.08 -0.24 -8.78
N GLY A 212 14.50 -0.13 -7.60
CA GLY A 212 13.92 1.11 -7.11
C GLY A 212 14.29 1.36 -5.65
N GLY A 213 14.32 2.64 -5.29
CA GLY A 213 14.47 3.11 -3.93
C GLY A 213 13.55 4.29 -3.68
N LYS A 214 13.07 4.44 -2.45
CA LYS A 214 12.19 5.52 -2.03
C LYS A 214 12.61 6.01 -0.65
N ALA A 215 12.55 7.31 -0.43
CA ALA A 215 12.76 7.93 0.86
C ALA A 215 11.58 8.84 1.18
N ASP A 216 11.04 8.68 2.37
CA ASP A 216 9.86 9.40 2.86
C ASP A 216 10.15 10.09 4.18
N ALA A 217 9.58 11.26 4.34
CA ALA A 217 9.56 12.02 5.58
C ALA A 217 8.12 12.23 6.02
N TYR A 218 7.87 12.11 7.31
CA TYR A 218 6.55 12.24 7.91
C TYR A 218 6.57 13.25 9.05
N LEU A 219 5.54 14.06 9.15
CA LEU A 219 5.30 14.97 10.26
C LEU A 219 3.97 14.61 10.93
N LEU A 220 4.04 14.09 12.15
CA LEU A 220 2.89 13.70 12.96
C LEU A 220 2.96 14.43 14.31
N SER A 221 1.96 15.26 14.61
CA SER A 221 1.86 15.94 15.92
C SER A 221 3.16 16.66 16.31
N SER A 222 3.79 17.38 15.37
CA SER A 222 5.06 18.09 15.53
C SER A 222 6.30 17.21 15.71
N ARG A 223 6.22 15.91 15.52
CA ARG A 223 7.36 15.00 15.48
C ARG A 223 7.66 14.58 14.05
N PHE A 224 8.94 14.45 13.77
CA PHE A 224 9.46 14.12 12.45
C PHE A 224 9.94 12.69 12.40
N TYR A 225 9.54 11.97 11.36
CA TYR A 225 9.85 10.55 11.14
C TYR A 225 10.34 10.34 9.71
N VAL A 226 11.13 9.30 9.49
CA VAL A 226 11.69 8.98 8.19
C VAL A 226 11.55 7.51 7.87
N ASN A 227 11.49 7.21 6.58
CA ASN A 227 11.52 5.87 6.04
C ASN A 227 12.38 5.82 4.78
N ALA A 228 13.10 4.73 4.59
CA ALA A 228 13.76 4.40 3.33
C ALA A 228 13.36 3.00 2.92
N SER A 229 13.02 2.82 1.66
CA SER A 229 12.68 1.51 1.10
C SER A 229 13.43 1.25 -0.21
N ALA A 230 13.63 -0.01 -0.51
CA ALA A 230 14.19 -0.48 -1.76
C ALA A 230 13.38 -1.66 -2.30
N GLN A 231 13.30 -1.77 -3.60
CA GLN A 231 12.67 -2.91 -4.28
C GLN A 231 13.51 -3.38 -5.46
N LEU A 232 13.46 -4.68 -5.67
CA LEU A 232 14.00 -5.33 -6.85
C LEU A 232 12.88 -6.16 -7.47
N LYS A 233 12.62 -5.93 -8.78
CA LYS A 233 11.69 -6.76 -9.55
C LYS A 233 12.43 -7.42 -10.69
N TYR A 234 12.25 -8.72 -10.83
CA TYR A 234 12.74 -9.48 -11.96
C TYR A 234 11.56 -9.95 -12.82
N TYR A 235 11.63 -9.71 -14.11
CA TYR A 235 10.63 -10.07 -15.13
C TYR A 235 11.13 -11.28 -15.92
N PRO A 236 10.87 -12.52 -15.48
CA PRO A 236 11.38 -13.73 -16.15
C PRO A 236 10.77 -13.99 -17.52
N LEU A 237 9.63 -13.39 -17.80
CA LEU A 237 8.89 -13.57 -19.04
C LEU A 237 8.76 -12.24 -19.79
N GLU A 238 8.65 -12.33 -21.11
CA GLU A 238 8.56 -11.15 -21.98
C GLU A 238 7.15 -10.51 -22.00
N ASP A 239 6.22 -10.96 -21.17
CA ASP A 239 4.87 -10.42 -21.07
C ASP A 239 4.81 -9.04 -20.38
N GLY A 240 5.86 -8.63 -19.67
CA GLY A 240 5.98 -7.36 -18.96
C GLY A 240 5.03 -7.21 -17.76
N ARG A 241 4.37 -8.30 -17.34
CA ARG A 241 3.51 -8.37 -16.14
C ARG A 241 3.97 -9.41 -15.14
N THR A 242 4.43 -10.57 -15.63
CA THR A 242 4.97 -11.62 -14.76
C THR A 242 6.27 -11.16 -14.14
N ASN A 243 6.32 -11.11 -12.82
CA ASN A 243 7.51 -10.67 -12.10
C ASN A 243 7.63 -11.36 -10.74
N ILE A 244 8.87 -11.40 -10.24
CA ILE A 244 9.22 -11.72 -8.86
C ILE A 244 9.72 -10.43 -8.22
N THR A 245 9.22 -10.10 -7.03
CA THR A 245 9.52 -8.87 -6.32
C THR A 245 10.09 -9.16 -4.95
N VAL A 246 11.22 -8.54 -4.64
CA VAL A 246 11.76 -8.45 -3.29
C VAL A 246 11.73 -7.00 -2.87
N THR A 247 11.27 -6.72 -1.67
CA THR A 247 11.22 -5.37 -1.11
C THR A 247 11.75 -5.35 0.30
N GLY A 248 12.29 -4.22 0.71
CA GLY A 248 12.73 -3.98 2.07
C GLY A 248 12.56 -2.52 2.43
N ALA A 249 12.32 -2.25 3.71
CA ALA A 249 12.22 -0.90 4.22
C ALA A 249 12.83 -0.81 5.62
N VAL A 250 13.33 0.36 5.96
CA VAL A 250 13.89 0.67 7.28
C VAL A 250 13.58 2.12 7.61
N GLY A 251 13.21 2.37 8.86
CA GLY A 251 12.93 3.73 9.31
C GLY A 251 12.12 3.75 10.59
N THR A 252 11.77 4.93 11.01
CA THR A 252 10.88 5.12 12.16
C THR A 252 9.39 4.98 11.79
N ALA A 253 9.10 4.88 10.49
CA ALA A 253 7.76 4.65 9.96
C ALA A 253 7.77 3.78 8.68
N PRO A 254 8.37 2.57 8.69
CA PRO A 254 8.53 1.76 7.47
C PRO A 254 7.18 1.28 6.88
N GLU A 255 6.11 1.37 7.67
CA GLU A 255 4.77 0.95 7.30
C GLU A 255 3.79 2.11 7.19
N ALA A 256 4.29 3.32 6.95
CA ALA A 256 3.41 4.49 6.92
C ALA A 256 2.32 4.39 5.84
N ASP A 257 2.54 3.65 4.77
CA ASP A 257 1.50 3.37 3.78
C ASP A 257 0.45 2.38 4.32
N MET A 258 0.82 1.54 5.29
CA MET A 258 -0.06 0.62 5.99
C MET A 258 -0.87 1.27 7.13
N ILE A 259 -0.58 2.52 7.51
CA ILE A 259 -1.41 3.27 8.47
C ILE A 259 -2.86 3.38 7.99
N ASP A 260 -3.08 3.25 6.68
CA ASP A 260 -4.40 3.21 6.11
C ASP A 260 -5.20 1.97 6.57
N TYR A 261 -4.53 0.92 7.04
CA TYR A 261 -5.15 -0.37 7.33
C TYR A 261 -5.00 -0.82 8.77
N ALA A 262 -4.04 -0.27 9.48
CA ALA A 262 -3.57 -0.88 10.69
C ALA A 262 -3.74 -0.01 11.92
N MET A 263 -3.35 -0.62 12.98
CA MET A 263 -3.07 0.03 14.24
C MET A 263 -2.05 1.13 14.08
N PRO A 264 -2.12 2.16 14.93
CA PRO A 264 -1.05 3.13 15.03
C PRO A 264 0.25 2.39 15.33
N SER A 265 1.12 2.33 14.34
CA SER A 265 2.49 1.89 14.55
C SER A 265 3.17 2.89 15.48
N SER A 266 4.05 2.39 16.33
CA SER A 266 4.94 3.28 17.08
C SER A 266 5.96 3.85 16.11
N PHE A 267 5.83 5.12 15.81
CA PHE A 267 6.79 5.86 15.00
C PHE A 267 8.11 6.17 15.77
N ASP A 268 8.22 5.80 17.02
CA ASP A 268 9.32 6.26 17.89
C ASP A 268 10.57 5.37 17.84
N ARG A 269 10.54 4.23 17.14
CA ARG A 269 11.68 3.29 17.05
C ARG A 269 11.96 2.89 15.62
N LEU A 270 13.19 2.45 15.39
CA LEU A 270 13.61 1.92 14.12
C LEU A 270 12.93 0.57 13.87
N ASN A 271 12.16 0.49 12.81
CA ASN A 271 11.50 -0.71 12.34
C ASN A 271 12.09 -1.14 10.99
N THR A 272 12.00 -2.42 10.68
CA THR A 272 12.41 -2.99 9.41
C THR A 272 11.28 -3.80 8.79
N MET A 273 11.22 -3.82 7.47
CA MET A 273 10.29 -4.64 6.70
C MET A 273 11.05 -5.38 5.62
N VAL A 274 10.69 -6.64 5.39
CA VAL A 274 11.13 -7.42 4.24
C VAL A 274 9.92 -8.09 3.61
N GLY A 275 9.86 -8.08 2.30
CA GLY A 275 8.76 -8.70 1.54
C GLY A 275 9.27 -9.47 0.33
N LEU A 276 8.58 -10.57 0.03
CA LEU A 276 8.78 -11.38 -1.15
C LEU A 276 7.43 -11.69 -1.79
N GLY A 277 7.37 -11.56 -3.10
CA GLY A 277 6.15 -11.84 -3.84
C GLY A 277 6.35 -11.82 -5.33
N GLY A 278 5.25 -11.76 -6.05
CA GLY A 278 5.26 -11.64 -7.50
C GLY A 278 3.88 -11.65 -8.09
N THR A 279 3.82 -11.37 -9.37
CA THR A 279 2.63 -11.43 -10.21
C THR A 279 2.84 -12.40 -11.36
N TYR A 280 1.78 -13.05 -11.78
CA TYR A 280 1.77 -13.94 -12.94
C TYR A 280 0.62 -13.58 -13.88
N MET A 281 0.90 -13.48 -15.16
CA MET A 281 -0.09 -13.28 -16.21
C MET A 281 -0.59 -14.64 -16.69
N PHE A 282 -1.83 -15.01 -16.37
CA PHE A 282 -2.45 -16.25 -16.84
C PHE A 282 -2.81 -16.16 -18.32
N ASN A 283 -3.32 -15.01 -18.74
CA ASN A 283 -3.62 -14.67 -20.13
C ASN A 283 -3.72 -13.14 -20.28
N SER A 284 -4.01 -12.64 -21.47
CA SER A 284 -4.12 -11.20 -21.73
C SER A 284 -5.21 -10.48 -20.92
N HIS A 285 -6.22 -11.19 -20.44
CA HIS A 285 -7.33 -10.64 -19.65
C HIS A 285 -7.18 -10.82 -18.14
N LEU A 286 -6.33 -11.75 -17.70
CA LEU A 286 -6.25 -12.15 -16.30
C LEU A 286 -4.81 -12.23 -15.82
N SER A 287 -4.51 -11.55 -14.73
CA SER A 287 -3.27 -11.72 -13.97
C SER A 287 -3.56 -11.76 -12.47
N GLY A 288 -2.68 -12.38 -11.71
CA GLY A 288 -2.80 -12.46 -10.27
C GLY A 288 -1.45 -12.36 -9.59
N GLY A 289 -1.46 -12.00 -8.31
CA GLY A 289 -0.24 -11.82 -7.54
C GLY A 289 -0.41 -12.26 -6.10
N VAL A 290 0.72 -12.56 -5.49
CA VAL A 290 0.84 -12.84 -4.07
C VAL A 290 2.09 -12.15 -3.53
N MET A 291 1.99 -11.59 -2.32
CA MET A 291 3.14 -11.03 -1.61
C MET A 291 3.03 -11.36 -0.13
N GLY A 292 4.12 -11.84 0.45
CA GLY A 292 4.30 -11.98 1.89
C GLY A 292 5.23 -10.90 2.41
N THR A 293 4.91 -10.26 3.54
CA THR A 293 5.81 -9.32 4.22
C THR A 293 5.94 -9.65 5.69
N TRP A 294 7.12 -9.42 6.20
CA TRP A 294 7.44 -9.48 7.62
C TRP A 294 7.95 -8.12 8.08
N HIS A 295 7.43 -7.65 9.20
CA HIS A 295 7.81 -6.37 9.79
C HIS A 295 8.24 -6.59 11.23
N THR A 296 9.32 -5.94 11.64
CA THR A 296 9.58 -5.74 13.07
C THR A 296 8.67 -4.62 13.55
N PHE A 297 7.97 -4.86 14.62
CA PHE A 297 7.02 -3.92 15.16
C PHE A 297 7.35 -3.65 16.62
N TYR A 298 7.77 -2.43 16.94
CA TYR A 298 8.01 -2.02 18.30
C TYR A 298 6.89 -1.08 18.74
N THR A 299 6.20 -1.45 19.81
CA THR A 299 5.23 -0.59 20.46
C THR A 299 5.89 0.19 21.57
N GLN A 300 5.45 1.42 21.79
CA GLN A 300 5.88 2.19 22.93
C GLN A 300 5.23 1.64 24.21
N LEU A 301 6.07 1.41 25.21
CA LEU A 301 5.63 1.07 26.56
C LEU A 301 5.01 2.29 27.25
N ASN A 302 3.78 2.13 27.72
CA ASN A 302 3.10 2.88 28.79
C ASN A 302 3.50 4.34 29.00
N ASN A 303 2.95 5.24 28.20
CA ASN A 303 2.87 6.64 28.58
C ASN A 303 1.52 6.89 29.26
N ARG A 304 1.49 6.78 30.57
CA ARG A 304 0.38 7.25 31.39
C ARG A 304 0.41 8.75 31.47
N THR A 305 -0.59 9.42 30.91
CA THR A 305 -0.76 10.87 31.04
C THR A 305 -2.09 11.13 31.73
N GLY A 306 -2.07 11.88 32.82
CA GLY A 306 -3.32 12.20 33.50
C GLY A 306 -3.14 12.72 34.93
N THR A 307 -4.26 12.87 35.60
CA THR A 307 -4.36 13.33 36.99
C THR A 307 -4.45 12.15 37.96
N ARG A 308 -4.43 12.42 39.27
CA ARG A 308 -4.63 11.39 40.31
C ARG A 308 -5.97 10.65 40.20
N THR A 309 -6.97 11.21 39.53
CA THR A 309 -8.32 10.67 39.43
C THR A 309 -8.71 10.19 38.05
N LYS A 310 -7.95 10.57 37.02
CA LYS A 310 -8.17 10.13 35.63
C LYS A 310 -6.84 10.07 34.90
N TYR A 311 -6.56 8.96 34.25
CA TYR A 311 -5.42 8.86 33.33
C TYR A 311 -5.82 8.25 31.99
N VAL A 312 -5.03 8.55 30.98
CA VAL A 312 -5.13 7.98 29.64
C VAL A 312 -3.92 7.07 29.46
N GLU A 313 -4.18 5.84 29.10
CA GLU A 313 -3.16 4.87 28.74
C GLU A 313 -3.19 4.69 27.22
N ASN A 314 -2.08 4.95 26.55
CA ASN A 314 -1.96 4.62 25.16
C ASN A 314 -2.01 3.11 25.00
N ILE A 315 -2.65 2.62 23.94
CA ILE A 315 -2.73 1.19 23.67
C ILE A 315 -1.32 0.64 23.57
N ASP A 316 -0.92 -0.11 24.58
CA ASP A 316 0.32 -0.85 24.57
C ASP A 316 0.10 -2.18 23.85
N THR A 317 0.31 -2.16 22.56
CA THR A 317 0.31 -3.39 21.78
C THR A 317 1.75 -3.88 21.69
N ARG A 318 2.09 -4.88 22.46
CA ARG A 318 3.41 -5.53 22.50
C ARG A 318 3.68 -6.43 21.30
N TYR A 319 3.24 -6.03 20.12
CA TYR A 319 3.46 -6.83 18.91
C TYR A 319 4.91 -6.70 18.46
N LYS A 320 5.66 -7.77 18.54
CA LYS A 320 7.06 -7.79 18.09
C LYS A 320 7.20 -7.98 16.58
N ASN A 321 6.26 -8.69 15.99
CA ASN A 321 6.29 -9.05 14.58
C ASN A 321 4.91 -8.88 13.96
N LEU A 322 4.87 -8.39 12.72
CA LEU A 322 3.69 -8.36 11.89
C LEU A 322 3.97 -9.15 10.61
N TYR A 323 3.13 -10.13 10.32
CA TYR A 323 3.17 -10.91 9.09
C TYR A 323 1.96 -10.54 8.24
N ASN A 324 2.18 -10.16 6.98
CA ASN A 324 1.11 -9.88 6.04
C ASN A 324 1.19 -10.83 4.86
N VAL A 325 0.03 -11.27 4.40
CA VAL A 325 -0.15 -11.93 3.11
C VAL A 325 -1.10 -11.09 2.27
N TYR A 326 -0.67 -10.77 1.07
CA TYR A 326 -1.39 -9.94 0.14
C TYR A 326 -1.67 -10.72 -1.13
N LEU A 327 -2.95 -10.81 -1.51
CA LEU A 327 -3.43 -11.47 -2.72
C LEU A 327 -4.03 -10.44 -3.66
N GLN A 328 -3.77 -10.59 -4.94
CA GLN A 328 -4.26 -9.68 -5.99
C GLN A 328 -4.78 -10.45 -7.19
N LEU A 329 -5.87 -10.00 -7.77
CA LEU A 329 -6.42 -10.48 -9.03
C LEU A 329 -6.74 -9.27 -9.91
N PHE A 330 -6.28 -9.28 -11.15
CA PHE A 330 -6.50 -8.20 -12.13
C PHE A 330 -7.21 -8.75 -13.35
N ILE A 331 -8.30 -8.10 -13.75
CA ILE A 331 -9.11 -8.41 -14.92
C ILE A 331 -9.00 -7.22 -15.88
N HIS A 332 -8.52 -7.44 -17.10
CA HIS A 332 -8.27 -6.44 -18.12
C HIS A 332 -9.25 -6.58 -19.29
N PHE A 333 -9.85 -5.47 -19.77
CA PHE A 333 -10.82 -5.49 -20.87
C PHE A 333 -11.00 -4.14 -21.59
#